data_320928477977a199190294cb18661887
#
_entry.id   320928477977a199190294cb18661887
#
_cell.length_a   1.000
_cell.length_b   1.000
_cell.length_c   1.000
_cell.angle_alpha   90.00
_cell.angle_beta   90.00
_cell.angle_gamma   90.00
#
_symmetry.space_group_name_H-M   'P 1'
#
loop_
_entity.id
_entity.type
_entity.pdbx_description
1 polymer ?
#
loop_
_entity_poly.entity_id
_entity_poly.type
_entity_poly.pdbx_seq_one_letter_code
_entity_poly.pdbx_strand_id
1 'polypeptide(L)'
;MIPATKGSESLTKAIIDVEILDDFEDINVKVKQETSGHIAKNFQPFFPGIEDDMKEDFHRYVLHSYTDQLKMKSVKFENTEALDFPQRPLKASCELENEDFWQKAGHNYILNAGALIGPQSQMYSEDESARRTPINSSFARRFQYEITFNVPANYEISNIESLDMDVDGSNGDYTFYFKSSHTRTGDVVKVVIDELYDHDLYPADQFSAYQKVINAAADFSKKKVIFKPK
;
A
#
# COMPACT_ATOMS: atom_id res chain seq x y z
N MET A 1 -3.53 -28.46 -16.82
CA MET A 1 -4.08 -27.20 -16.29
C MET A 1 -3.08 -26.68 -15.28
N ILE A 2 -2.58 -25.46 -15.41
CA ILE A 2 -1.69 -24.85 -14.42
C ILE A 2 -2.62 -24.40 -13.27
N PRO A 3 -2.36 -24.81 -12.00
CA PRO A 3 -3.19 -24.39 -10.88
C PRO A 3 -3.18 -22.86 -10.76
N ALA A 4 -4.33 -22.28 -10.40
CA ALA A 4 -4.38 -20.87 -10.02
C ALA A 4 -3.48 -20.63 -8.79
N THR A 5 -2.68 -19.59 -8.81
CA THR A 5 -1.86 -19.21 -7.67
C THR A 5 -2.73 -18.58 -6.59
N LYS A 6 -2.37 -18.80 -5.32
CA LYS A 6 -3.05 -18.14 -4.19
C LYS A 6 -2.59 -16.69 -4.05
N GLY A 7 -3.44 -15.84 -3.48
CA GLY A 7 -3.08 -14.45 -3.21
C GLY A 7 -1.81 -14.30 -2.37
N SER A 8 -1.57 -15.23 -1.44
CA SER A 8 -0.35 -15.25 -0.62
C SER A 8 0.96 -15.49 -1.40
N GLU A 9 0.88 -16.01 -2.63
CA GLU A 9 2.05 -16.24 -3.49
C GLU A 9 2.41 -15.01 -4.32
N SER A 10 1.45 -14.08 -4.51
CA SER A 10 1.65 -12.79 -5.19
C SER A 10 1.43 -11.68 -4.17
N LEU A 11 2.45 -11.47 -3.34
CA LEU A 11 2.41 -10.58 -2.18
C LEU A 11 3.28 -9.35 -2.41
N THR A 12 2.73 -8.19 -2.06
CA THR A 12 3.50 -6.98 -1.72
C THR A 12 3.36 -6.74 -0.23
N LYS A 13 4.50 -6.69 0.48
CA LYS A 13 4.58 -6.33 1.89
C LYS A 13 5.45 -5.11 2.04
N ALA A 14 4.96 -4.07 2.72
CA ALA A 14 5.73 -2.87 3.00
C ALA A 14 5.72 -2.52 4.49
N ILE A 15 6.89 -2.13 5.01
CA ILE A 15 7.07 -1.54 6.34
C ILE A 15 7.46 -0.09 6.12
N ILE A 16 6.71 0.82 6.72
CA ILE A 16 6.79 2.26 6.51
C ILE A 16 6.96 2.93 7.86
N ASP A 17 8.13 3.48 8.09
CA ASP A 17 8.46 4.20 9.31
C ASP A 17 8.43 5.71 9.04
N VAL A 18 7.56 6.43 9.74
CA VAL A 18 7.41 7.88 9.65
C VAL A 18 8.05 8.52 10.88
N GLU A 19 9.11 9.26 10.67
CA GLU A 19 9.82 10.03 11.69
C GLU A 19 9.45 11.50 11.56
N ILE A 20 8.74 12.03 12.56
CA ILE A 20 8.44 13.47 12.63
C ILE A 20 9.68 14.16 13.20
N LEU A 21 10.20 15.15 12.48
CA LEU A 21 11.42 15.88 12.89
C LEU A 21 11.13 16.82 14.07
N ASP A 22 12.17 17.15 14.84
CA ASP A 22 12.06 17.95 16.09
C ASP A 22 11.47 19.34 15.89
N ASP A 23 11.65 19.93 14.72
CA ASP A 23 11.10 21.24 14.36
C ASP A 23 9.65 21.20 13.88
N PHE A 24 9.09 20.03 13.65
CA PHE A 24 7.76 19.78 13.10
C PHE A 24 7.49 20.35 11.70
N GLU A 25 8.50 20.88 11.03
CA GLU A 25 8.32 21.44 9.69
C GLU A 25 8.32 20.33 8.63
N ASP A 26 8.92 19.15 8.91
CA ASP A 26 9.04 18.06 7.96
C ASP A 26 9.00 16.68 8.62
N ILE A 27 8.89 15.65 7.79
CA ILE A 27 8.95 14.24 8.18
C ILE A 27 9.93 13.48 7.30
N ASN A 28 10.52 12.42 7.85
CA ASN A 28 11.30 11.45 7.09
C ASN A 28 10.52 10.14 7.01
N VAL A 29 10.25 9.66 5.79
CA VAL A 29 9.51 8.42 5.54
C VAL A 29 10.45 7.37 5.00
N LYS A 30 10.68 6.30 5.75
CA LYS A 30 11.51 5.16 5.36
C LYS A 30 10.61 4.00 4.95
N VAL A 31 10.86 3.45 3.77
CA VAL A 31 10.10 2.33 3.24
C VAL A 31 11.00 1.13 3.01
N LYS A 32 10.51 -0.05 3.43
CA LYS A 32 11.07 -1.35 3.08
C LYS A 32 9.94 -2.18 2.48
N GLN A 33 10.13 -2.63 1.24
CA GLN A 33 9.13 -3.39 0.50
C GLN A 33 9.69 -4.73 0.05
N GLU A 34 8.86 -5.76 0.15
CA GLU A 34 9.11 -7.08 -0.44
C GLU A 34 7.98 -7.41 -1.40
N THR A 35 8.32 -7.87 -2.63
CA THR A 35 7.35 -8.20 -3.66
C THR A 35 7.64 -9.56 -4.24
N SER A 36 6.63 -10.42 -4.36
CA SER A 36 6.76 -11.80 -4.84
C SER A 36 5.70 -12.18 -5.89
N GLY A 37 5.87 -13.37 -6.48
CA GLY A 37 4.91 -13.98 -7.38
C GLY A 37 4.65 -13.19 -8.65
N HIS A 38 3.38 -13.12 -9.08
CA HIS A 38 2.99 -12.45 -10.32
C HIS A 38 3.29 -10.94 -10.29
N ILE A 39 3.28 -10.30 -9.13
CA ILE A 39 3.63 -8.88 -9.02
C ILE A 39 5.12 -8.71 -9.33
N ALA A 40 6.00 -9.50 -8.69
CA ALA A 40 7.44 -9.42 -8.92
C ALA A 40 7.85 -9.79 -10.35
N LYS A 41 7.11 -10.69 -11.01
CA LYS A 41 7.34 -11.09 -12.41
C LYS A 41 7.42 -9.90 -13.37
N ASN A 42 6.72 -8.83 -13.08
CA ASN A 42 6.67 -7.66 -13.95
C ASN A 42 7.92 -6.78 -13.84
N PHE A 43 8.77 -7.01 -12.83
CA PHE A 43 9.93 -6.17 -12.54
C PHE A 43 11.22 -6.98 -12.41
N GLN A 44 11.23 -7.96 -11.53
CA GLN A 44 12.45 -8.63 -11.06
C GLN A 44 13.30 -9.22 -12.18
N PRO A 45 12.74 -9.94 -13.18
CA PRO A 45 13.56 -10.52 -14.26
C PRO A 45 14.24 -9.49 -15.16
N PHE A 46 13.81 -8.24 -15.12
CA PHE A 46 14.29 -7.19 -16.02
C PHE A 46 15.46 -6.38 -15.46
N PHE A 47 15.69 -6.43 -14.14
CA PHE A 47 16.77 -5.65 -13.49
C PHE A 47 18.14 -5.79 -14.14
N PRO A 48 18.62 -7.00 -14.54
CA PRO A 48 19.94 -7.13 -15.13
C PRO A 48 20.11 -6.46 -16.50
N GLY A 49 19.00 -6.18 -17.19
CA GLY A 49 19.00 -5.59 -18.52
C GLY A 49 18.66 -4.09 -18.55
N ILE A 50 18.48 -3.44 -17.40
CA ILE A 50 18.15 -2.02 -17.36
C ILE A 50 19.40 -1.17 -17.59
N GLU A 51 19.38 -0.33 -18.62
CA GLU A 51 20.44 0.62 -18.92
C GLU A 51 20.51 1.73 -17.86
N ASP A 52 21.70 2.31 -17.66
CA ASP A 52 21.95 3.26 -16.56
C ASP A 52 21.06 4.50 -16.61
N ASP A 53 20.78 5.00 -17.79
CA ASP A 53 19.89 6.15 -18.03
C ASP A 53 18.40 5.85 -17.78
N MET A 54 18.00 4.58 -17.79
CA MET A 54 16.62 4.14 -17.52
C MET A 54 16.41 3.71 -16.05
N LYS A 55 17.48 3.58 -15.26
CA LYS A 55 17.38 3.05 -13.89
C LYS A 55 16.46 3.84 -13.00
N GLU A 56 16.54 5.16 -13.04
CA GLU A 56 15.71 6.00 -12.16
C GLU A 56 14.23 5.83 -12.46
N ASP A 57 13.83 5.87 -13.71
CA ASP A 57 12.43 5.67 -14.12
C ASP A 57 11.95 4.26 -13.81
N PHE A 58 12.81 3.25 -14.00
CA PHE A 58 12.49 1.89 -13.63
C PHE A 58 12.33 1.71 -12.12
N HIS A 59 13.19 2.32 -11.32
CA HIS A 59 13.07 2.31 -9.86
C HIS A 59 11.76 2.96 -9.40
N ARG A 60 11.38 4.10 -10.00
CA ARG A 60 10.09 4.76 -9.76
C ARG A 60 8.92 3.84 -10.14
N TYR A 61 9.02 3.14 -11.26
CA TYR A 61 7.99 2.20 -11.70
C TYR A 61 7.84 1.01 -10.75
N VAL A 62 8.93 0.44 -10.24
CA VAL A 62 8.90 -0.65 -9.25
C VAL A 62 8.32 -0.19 -7.92
N LEU A 63 8.65 1.04 -7.51
CA LEU A 63 8.16 1.69 -6.30
C LEU A 63 6.91 2.55 -6.56
N HIS A 64 6.24 2.33 -7.67
CA HIS A 64 5.05 3.04 -8.17
C HIS A 64 3.88 3.10 -7.16
N SER A 65 3.91 2.28 -6.12
CA SER A 65 2.99 2.41 -5.00
C SER A 65 3.05 3.77 -4.29
N TYR A 66 4.06 4.60 -4.60
CA TYR A 66 4.30 5.88 -3.93
C TYR A 66 4.35 7.01 -4.96
N THR A 67 3.28 7.58 -5.32
CA THR A 67 2.97 8.69 -6.24
C THR A 67 4.07 9.22 -7.21
N ASP A 68 3.69 9.71 -8.38
CA ASP A 68 4.60 10.25 -9.42
C ASP A 68 5.41 11.50 -9.01
N GLN A 69 5.05 12.16 -7.91
CA GLN A 69 5.69 13.40 -7.42
C GLN A 69 6.74 13.16 -6.34
N LEU A 70 7.00 11.89 -5.98
CA LEU A 70 7.93 11.56 -4.91
C LEU A 70 9.39 11.79 -5.31
N LYS A 71 10.12 12.47 -4.44
CA LYS A 71 11.57 12.40 -4.42
C LYS A 71 11.98 11.19 -3.59
N MET A 72 12.68 10.26 -4.24
CA MET A 72 13.23 9.08 -3.57
C MET A 72 14.72 9.30 -3.32
N LYS A 73 15.14 9.01 -2.09
CA LYS A 73 16.55 8.99 -1.69
C LYS A 73 16.95 7.60 -1.22
N SER A 74 18.25 7.33 -1.21
CA SER A 74 18.82 6.10 -0.64
C SER A 74 18.21 4.81 -1.21
N VAL A 75 17.81 4.82 -2.50
CA VAL A 75 17.15 3.68 -3.14
C VAL A 75 18.09 2.49 -3.23
N LYS A 76 17.66 1.34 -2.71
CA LYS A 76 18.39 0.06 -2.78
C LYS A 76 17.44 -1.06 -3.18
N PHE A 77 17.95 -1.96 -4.01
CA PHE A 77 17.27 -3.21 -4.37
C PHE A 77 18.16 -4.41 -4.04
N GLU A 78 17.50 -5.50 -3.65
CA GLU A 78 18.14 -6.81 -3.41
C GLU A 78 17.35 -7.89 -4.15
N ASN A 79 18.01 -9.01 -4.47
CA ASN A 79 17.47 -10.11 -5.24
C ASN A 79 17.08 -9.68 -6.66
N THR A 80 17.97 -8.98 -7.32
CA THR A 80 17.77 -8.39 -8.65
C THR A 80 18.34 -9.23 -9.79
N GLU A 81 18.96 -10.38 -9.49
CA GLU A 81 19.46 -11.28 -10.51
C GLU A 81 18.32 -12.06 -11.18
N ALA A 82 18.46 -12.39 -12.45
CA ALA A 82 17.43 -13.11 -13.19
C ALA A 82 17.05 -14.45 -12.56
N LEU A 83 18.00 -15.13 -11.88
CA LEU A 83 17.79 -16.40 -11.20
C LEU A 83 17.15 -16.25 -9.81
N ASP A 84 17.01 -15.05 -9.28
CA ASP A 84 16.32 -14.83 -8.02
C ASP A 84 14.82 -15.04 -8.17
N PHE A 85 14.26 -14.69 -9.33
CA PHE A 85 12.85 -14.94 -9.63
C PHE A 85 12.62 -16.42 -10.05
N PRO A 86 11.60 -17.12 -9.55
CA PRO A 86 10.62 -16.73 -8.52
C PRO A 86 11.01 -17.13 -7.08
N GLN A 87 12.24 -17.60 -6.84
CA GLN A 87 12.68 -18.23 -5.59
C GLN A 87 12.84 -17.26 -4.43
N ARG A 88 13.15 -15.99 -4.72
CA ARG A 88 13.38 -14.94 -3.74
C ARG A 88 12.51 -13.72 -4.04
N PRO A 89 11.88 -13.10 -3.04
CA PRO A 89 11.16 -11.86 -3.26
C PRO A 89 12.11 -10.73 -3.68
N LEU A 90 11.66 -9.88 -4.59
CA LEU A 90 12.33 -8.62 -4.85
C LEU A 90 12.21 -7.75 -3.60
N LYS A 91 13.33 -7.24 -3.09
CA LYS A 91 13.34 -6.32 -1.97
C LYS A 91 13.73 -4.93 -2.44
N ALA A 92 13.04 -3.93 -1.94
CA ALA A 92 13.32 -2.53 -2.18
C ALA A 92 13.35 -1.75 -0.86
N SER A 93 14.22 -0.76 -0.75
CA SER A 93 14.19 0.20 0.35
C SER A 93 14.53 1.59 -0.17
N CYS A 94 13.87 2.60 0.38
CA CYS A 94 14.11 4.00 0.05
C CYS A 94 13.68 4.92 1.19
N GLU A 95 14.11 6.17 1.09
CA GLU A 95 13.58 7.29 1.86
C GLU A 95 12.74 8.14 0.91
N LEU A 96 11.55 8.53 1.36
CA LEU A 96 10.58 9.30 0.59
C LEU A 96 10.51 10.72 1.12
N GLU A 97 10.54 11.69 0.23
CA GLU A 97 10.23 13.08 0.52
C GLU A 97 9.00 13.49 -0.29
N ASN A 98 7.96 13.91 0.39
CA ASN A 98 6.78 14.49 -0.22
C ASN A 98 6.11 15.45 0.76
N GLU A 99 6.01 16.70 0.38
CA GLU A 99 5.32 17.76 1.13
C GLU A 99 3.84 17.43 1.36
N ASP A 100 3.24 16.55 0.51
CA ASP A 100 1.85 16.13 0.67
C ASP A 100 1.61 15.17 1.83
N PHE A 101 2.65 14.49 2.35
CA PHE A 101 2.49 13.58 3.48
C PHE A 101 2.29 14.30 4.81
N TRP A 102 2.83 15.50 4.96
CA TRP A 102 2.82 16.27 6.19
C TRP A 102 2.46 17.73 5.93
N GLN A 103 1.44 18.23 6.58
CA GLN A 103 0.91 19.56 6.35
C GLN A 103 0.61 20.28 7.65
N LYS A 104 0.98 21.54 7.74
CA LYS A 104 0.61 22.43 8.84
C LYS A 104 -0.74 23.09 8.55
N ALA A 105 -1.67 23.01 9.50
CA ALA A 105 -3.00 23.58 9.42
C ALA A 105 -3.30 24.42 10.68
N GLY A 106 -2.86 25.66 10.69
CA GLY A 106 -2.91 26.54 11.87
C GLY A 106 -1.97 26.02 12.96
N HIS A 107 -2.52 25.64 14.12
CA HIS A 107 -1.75 25.02 15.22
C HIS A 107 -1.68 23.49 15.14
N ASN A 108 -2.40 22.90 14.20
CA ASN A 108 -2.45 21.45 14.01
C ASN A 108 -1.47 21.02 12.92
N TYR A 109 -1.12 19.73 12.95
CA TYR A 109 -0.43 19.05 11.85
C TYR A 109 -1.27 17.90 11.34
N ILE A 110 -1.13 17.59 10.06
CA ILE A 110 -1.89 16.56 9.38
C ILE A 110 -0.92 15.60 8.69
N LEU A 111 -0.95 14.34 9.12
CA LEU A 111 -0.28 13.25 8.42
C LEU A 111 -1.27 12.59 7.46
N ASN A 112 -0.99 12.59 6.17
CA ASN A 112 -1.72 11.85 5.16
C ASN A 112 -1.37 10.36 5.24
N ALA A 113 -1.74 9.70 6.35
CA ALA A 113 -1.37 8.33 6.65
C ALA A 113 -1.84 7.34 5.58
N GLY A 114 -3.02 7.56 5.02
CA GLY A 114 -3.57 6.72 3.97
C GLY A 114 -2.77 6.80 2.65
N ALA A 115 -2.18 7.95 2.33
CA ALA A 115 -1.39 8.11 1.12
C ALA A 115 -0.10 7.27 1.14
N LEU A 116 0.34 6.82 2.31
CA LEU A 116 1.53 5.99 2.48
C LEU A 116 1.38 4.57 1.92
N ILE A 117 0.18 4.09 1.63
CA ILE A 117 -0.02 2.81 0.91
C ILE A 117 0.03 2.96 -0.62
N GLY A 118 0.28 4.18 -1.11
CA GLY A 118 0.31 4.51 -2.52
C GLY A 118 -1.07 4.68 -3.18
N PRO A 119 -1.10 4.99 -4.49
CA PRO A 119 -2.33 5.21 -5.22
C PRO A 119 -3.17 3.93 -5.31
N GLN A 120 -4.47 4.07 -5.03
CA GLN A 120 -5.42 2.99 -5.06
C GLN A 120 -6.45 3.18 -6.18
N SER A 121 -6.87 2.07 -6.77
CA SER A 121 -7.93 2.09 -7.77
C SER A 121 -9.28 2.34 -7.11
N GLN A 122 -10.14 3.14 -7.74
CA GLN A 122 -11.51 3.37 -7.30
C GLN A 122 -12.47 3.03 -8.43
N MET A 123 -13.55 2.32 -8.10
CA MET A 123 -14.62 1.95 -9.01
C MET A 123 -15.85 2.82 -8.74
N TYR A 124 -16.22 3.70 -9.66
CA TYR A 124 -17.21 4.76 -9.42
C TYR A 124 -18.61 4.48 -10.01
N SER A 125 -18.75 3.54 -10.94
CA SER A 125 -19.95 3.45 -11.75
C SER A 125 -21.08 2.67 -11.06
N GLU A 126 -22.24 3.29 -10.89
CA GLU A 126 -23.49 2.63 -10.51
C GLU A 126 -23.98 1.67 -11.60
N ASP A 127 -23.69 1.97 -12.88
CA ASP A 127 -24.04 1.12 -14.02
C ASP A 127 -23.30 -0.22 -14.03
N GLU A 128 -22.15 -0.28 -13.38
CA GLU A 128 -21.38 -1.52 -13.21
C GLU A 128 -22.05 -2.49 -12.23
N SER A 129 -23.00 -2.07 -11.41
CA SER A 129 -23.78 -2.97 -10.55
C SER A 129 -24.63 -3.97 -11.35
N ALA A 130 -24.92 -3.66 -12.62
CA ALA A 130 -25.62 -4.53 -13.56
C ALA A 130 -24.66 -5.43 -14.39
N ARG A 131 -23.42 -5.61 -13.93
CA ARG A 131 -22.41 -6.38 -14.65
C ARG A 131 -22.85 -7.83 -14.89
N ARG A 132 -22.72 -8.28 -16.14
CA ARG A 132 -23.06 -9.65 -16.56
C ARG A 132 -21.85 -10.53 -16.85
N THR A 133 -20.66 -9.91 -16.91
CA THR A 133 -19.41 -10.62 -17.18
C THR A 133 -18.60 -10.83 -15.92
N PRO A 134 -17.88 -11.95 -15.77
CA PRO A 134 -16.98 -12.16 -14.66
C PRO A 134 -15.95 -11.05 -14.50
N ILE A 135 -15.45 -10.87 -13.29
CA ILE A 135 -14.35 -9.93 -12.98
C ILE A 135 -13.06 -10.72 -13.15
N ASN A 136 -12.21 -10.28 -14.08
CA ASN A 136 -10.88 -10.83 -14.26
C ASN A 136 -9.87 -9.91 -13.58
N SER A 137 -9.27 -10.35 -12.47
CA SER A 137 -8.23 -9.65 -11.72
C SER A 137 -6.82 -10.01 -12.19
N SER A 138 -6.71 -10.80 -13.26
CA SER A 138 -5.46 -11.33 -13.86
C SER A 138 -4.73 -12.35 -13.00
N PHE A 139 -4.64 -12.17 -11.70
CA PHE A 139 -4.05 -13.11 -10.74
C PHE A 139 -4.52 -12.80 -9.32
N ALA A 140 -4.49 -13.81 -8.47
CA ALA A 140 -4.72 -13.66 -7.03
C ALA A 140 -3.56 -12.85 -6.40
N ARG A 141 -3.87 -11.93 -5.47
CA ARG A 141 -2.87 -11.01 -4.90
C ARG A 141 -3.19 -10.62 -3.48
N ARG A 142 -2.16 -10.25 -2.73
CA ARG A 142 -2.25 -9.73 -1.37
C ARG A 142 -1.34 -8.53 -1.19
N PHE A 143 -1.83 -7.52 -0.47
CA PHE A 143 -1.06 -6.37 -0.06
C PHE A 143 -1.08 -6.26 1.47
N GLN A 144 0.10 -6.09 2.06
CA GLN A 144 0.26 -5.93 3.50
C GLN A 144 1.10 -4.70 3.78
N TYR A 145 0.59 -3.81 4.62
CA TYR A 145 1.33 -2.63 5.02
C TYR A 145 1.38 -2.54 6.55
N GLU A 146 2.52 -2.10 7.04
CA GLU A 146 2.73 -1.72 8.42
C GLU A 146 3.26 -0.28 8.44
N ILE A 147 2.49 0.65 8.99
CA ILE A 147 2.86 2.06 9.10
C ILE A 147 3.10 2.36 10.57
N THR A 148 4.29 2.89 10.90
CA THR A 148 4.64 3.28 12.27
C THR A 148 4.97 4.77 12.32
N PHE A 149 4.43 5.48 13.30
CA PHE A 149 4.79 6.87 13.57
C PHE A 149 4.69 7.20 15.06
N ASN A 150 5.44 8.22 15.49
CA ASN A 150 5.42 8.69 16.87
C ASN A 150 4.46 9.87 17.03
N VAL A 151 3.80 9.93 18.20
CA VAL A 151 3.02 11.09 18.63
C VAL A 151 3.93 11.96 19.50
N PRO A 152 4.28 13.17 19.08
CA PRO A 152 5.13 14.05 19.87
C PRO A 152 4.50 14.42 21.21
N ALA A 153 5.33 14.61 22.26
CA ALA A 153 4.89 14.74 23.66
C ALA A 153 3.84 15.84 23.88
N ASN A 154 3.93 16.95 23.10
CA ASN A 154 3.05 18.12 23.21
C ASN A 154 1.80 18.04 22.32
N TYR A 155 1.57 16.87 21.67
CA TYR A 155 0.46 16.68 20.75
C TYR A 155 -0.38 15.46 21.14
N GLU A 156 -1.63 15.49 20.75
CA GLU A 156 -2.54 14.35 20.77
C GLU A 156 -3.12 14.11 19.38
N ILE A 157 -3.58 12.88 19.13
CA ILE A 157 -4.28 12.53 17.89
C ILE A 157 -5.77 12.55 18.14
N SER A 158 -6.53 13.21 17.27
CA SER A 158 -7.97 13.40 17.45
C SER A 158 -8.86 12.42 16.69
N ASN A 159 -8.33 11.64 15.78
CA ASN A 159 -9.13 10.83 14.84
C ASN A 159 -8.46 9.52 14.42
N ILE A 160 -7.71 8.90 15.30
CA ILE A 160 -6.92 7.70 14.97
C ILE A 160 -7.82 6.51 14.59
N GLU A 161 -9.01 6.41 15.18
CA GLU A 161 -9.99 5.36 14.91
C GLU A 161 -10.49 5.38 13.44
N SER A 162 -10.32 6.51 12.75
CA SER A 162 -10.64 6.59 11.32
C SER A 162 -9.79 5.68 10.44
N LEU A 163 -8.64 5.21 10.95
CA LEU A 163 -7.76 4.26 10.29
C LEU A 163 -8.20 2.81 10.44
N ASP A 164 -9.18 2.51 11.29
CA ASP A 164 -9.71 1.17 11.44
C ASP A 164 -10.82 0.93 10.42
N MET A 165 -10.63 -0.08 9.60
CA MET A 165 -11.60 -0.50 8.60
C MET A 165 -11.66 -2.03 8.53
N ASP A 166 -12.87 -2.58 8.38
CA ASP A 166 -13.10 -4.00 8.15
C ASP A 166 -14.17 -4.16 7.08
N VAL A 167 -13.74 -4.38 5.84
CA VAL A 167 -14.63 -4.59 4.70
C VAL A 167 -14.32 -5.97 4.13
N ASP A 168 -15.19 -6.92 4.42
CA ASP A 168 -15.10 -8.30 3.98
C ASP A 168 -16.16 -8.57 2.93
N GLY A 169 -15.71 -8.91 1.72
CA GLY A 169 -16.56 -9.29 0.59
C GLY A 169 -16.62 -10.81 0.37
N SER A 170 -15.94 -11.58 1.22
CA SER A 170 -15.82 -13.03 1.06
C SER A 170 -17.17 -13.73 1.03
N ASN A 171 -17.32 -14.68 0.09
CA ASN A 171 -18.54 -15.44 -0.05
C ASN A 171 -18.25 -16.82 -0.67
N GLY A 172 -18.61 -17.90 0.04
CA GLY A 172 -18.35 -19.26 -0.39
C GLY A 172 -16.87 -19.54 -0.58
N ASP A 173 -16.49 -19.90 -1.82
CA ASP A 173 -15.10 -20.22 -2.16
C ASP A 173 -14.23 -18.98 -2.42
N TYR A 174 -14.85 -17.79 -2.49
CA TYR A 174 -14.15 -16.55 -2.82
C TYR A 174 -13.78 -15.78 -1.56
N THR A 175 -12.48 -15.55 -1.36
CA THR A 175 -11.96 -14.76 -0.24
C THR A 175 -11.35 -13.46 -0.76
N PHE A 176 -11.93 -12.33 -0.35
CA PHE A 176 -11.40 -11.01 -0.66
C PHE A 176 -11.86 -10.00 0.38
N TYR A 177 -10.94 -9.19 0.86
CA TYR A 177 -11.20 -8.21 1.92
C TYR A 177 -10.18 -7.08 1.92
N PHE A 178 -10.56 -5.97 2.57
CA PHE A 178 -9.67 -4.92 3.02
C PHE A 178 -9.87 -4.72 4.53
N LYS A 179 -8.80 -4.91 5.31
CA LYS A 179 -8.80 -4.75 6.78
C LYS A 179 -7.66 -3.86 7.20
N SER A 180 -7.94 -2.92 8.08
CA SER A 180 -6.93 -2.10 8.73
C SER A 180 -7.27 -1.92 10.19
N SER A 181 -6.24 -1.82 11.02
CA SER A 181 -6.39 -1.58 12.45
C SER A 181 -5.17 -0.85 12.99
N HIS A 182 -5.37 -0.06 14.04
CA HIS A 182 -4.28 0.59 14.73
C HIS A 182 -4.06 0.02 16.12
N THR A 183 -2.84 0.17 16.62
CA THR A 183 -2.48 -0.04 18.02
C THR A 183 -1.62 1.12 18.46
N ARG A 184 -1.72 1.49 19.76
CA ARG A 184 -0.89 2.52 20.36
C ARG A 184 -0.20 2.00 21.60
N THR A 185 1.12 2.16 21.67
CA THR A 185 1.94 1.80 22.83
C THR A 185 2.79 3.01 23.21
N GLY A 186 2.41 3.69 24.28
CA GLY A 186 2.99 4.97 24.66
C GLY A 186 2.78 6.03 23.58
N ASP A 187 3.87 6.52 23.02
CA ASP A 187 3.84 7.53 21.94
C ASP A 187 3.91 6.91 20.56
N VAL A 188 4.07 5.60 20.43
CA VAL A 188 4.18 4.90 19.15
C VAL A 188 2.80 4.44 18.70
N VAL A 189 2.41 4.81 17.50
CA VAL A 189 1.23 4.29 16.78
C VAL A 189 1.72 3.38 15.66
N LYS A 190 1.09 2.22 15.57
CA LYS A 190 1.28 1.23 14.52
C LYS A 190 -0.05 0.95 13.85
N VAL A 191 -0.10 1.07 12.54
CA VAL A 191 -1.25 0.74 11.69
C VAL A 191 -0.88 -0.47 10.84
N VAL A 192 -1.71 -1.49 10.87
CA VAL A 192 -1.55 -2.70 10.04
C VAL A 192 -2.69 -2.75 9.05
N ILE A 193 -2.35 -2.97 7.78
CA ILE A 193 -3.32 -3.09 6.67
C ILE A 193 -3.09 -4.43 5.99
N ASP A 194 -4.18 -5.13 5.70
CA ASP A 194 -4.19 -6.40 4.98
C ASP A 194 -5.32 -6.39 3.95
N GLU A 195 -4.94 -6.48 2.68
CA GLU A 195 -5.84 -6.50 1.54
C GLU A 195 -5.59 -7.77 0.73
N LEU A 196 -6.64 -8.56 0.50
CA LEU A 196 -6.55 -9.86 -0.17
C LEU A 196 -7.59 -9.99 -1.29
N TYR A 197 -7.14 -10.53 -2.42
CA TYR A 197 -7.97 -11.04 -3.52
C TYR A 197 -7.45 -12.42 -3.88
N ASP A 198 -8.07 -13.49 -3.35
CA ASP A 198 -7.54 -14.86 -3.43
C ASP A 198 -7.92 -15.63 -4.70
N HIS A 199 -8.49 -14.94 -5.71
CA HIS A 199 -8.83 -15.51 -7.01
C HIS A 199 -8.45 -14.55 -8.14
N ASP A 200 -8.20 -15.10 -9.31
CA ASP A 200 -7.98 -14.36 -10.56
C ASP A 200 -9.29 -14.05 -11.30
N LEU A 201 -10.36 -14.85 -11.03
CA LEU A 201 -11.65 -14.70 -11.66
C LEU A 201 -12.77 -14.76 -10.62
N TYR A 202 -13.64 -13.76 -10.62
CA TYR A 202 -14.83 -13.72 -9.78
C TYR A 202 -16.10 -13.69 -10.63
N PRO A 203 -17.18 -14.42 -10.25
CA PRO A 203 -18.46 -14.36 -10.94
C PRO A 203 -19.04 -12.93 -10.96
N ALA A 204 -19.90 -12.64 -11.93
CA ALA A 204 -20.49 -11.32 -12.08
C ALA A 204 -21.34 -10.88 -10.88
N ASP A 205 -21.98 -11.83 -10.18
CA ASP A 205 -22.78 -11.59 -8.98
C ASP A 205 -21.95 -11.18 -7.75
N GLN A 206 -20.62 -11.43 -7.77
CA GLN A 206 -19.71 -10.96 -6.74
C GLN A 206 -19.27 -9.48 -6.95
N PHE A 207 -19.67 -8.86 -8.06
CA PHE A 207 -19.16 -7.54 -8.44
C PHE A 207 -19.40 -6.47 -7.36
N SER A 208 -20.61 -6.39 -6.81
CA SER A 208 -20.94 -5.38 -5.80
C SER A 208 -20.08 -5.51 -4.52
N ALA A 209 -19.81 -6.76 -4.09
CA ALA A 209 -18.94 -7.02 -2.95
C ALA A 209 -17.47 -6.70 -3.27
N TYR A 210 -17.02 -7.11 -4.47
CA TYR A 210 -15.66 -6.81 -4.96
C TYR A 210 -15.41 -5.30 -5.06
N GLN A 211 -16.36 -4.53 -5.62
CA GLN A 211 -16.29 -3.07 -5.71
C GLN A 211 -16.17 -2.42 -4.33
N LYS A 212 -16.91 -2.89 -3.33
CA LYS A 212 -16.82 -2.38 -1.95
C LYS A 212 -15.42 -2.57 -1.37
N VAL A 213 -14.79 -3.72 -1.61
CA VAL A 213 -13.43 -3.98 -1.11
C VAL A 213 -12.40 -3.11 -1.82
N ILE A 214 -12.46 -2.99 -3.15
CA ILE A 214 -11.58 -2.09 -3.92
C ILE A 214 -11.74 -0.63 -3.43
N ASN A 215 -12.99 -0.20 -3.26
CA ASN A 215 -13.26 1.17 -2.81
C ASN A 215 -12.83 1.41 -1.36
N ALA A 216 -12.83 0.38 -0.51
CA ALA A 216 -12.31 0.50 0.85
C ALA A 216 -10.81 0.84 0.87
N ALA A 217 -10.00 0.20 0.01
CA ALA A 217 -8.58 0.54 -0.15
C ALA A 217 -8.42 2.00 -0.65
N ALA A 218 -9.23 2.40 -1.64
CA ALA A 218 -9.23 3.77 -2.16
C ALA A 218 -9.71 4.81 -1.13
N ASP A 219 -10.64 4.46 -0.25
CA ASP A 219 -11.08 5.33 0.83
C ASP A 219 -10.04 5.40 1.96
N PHE A 220 -9.37 4.28 2.26
CA PHE A 220 -8.24 4.28 3.20
C PHE A 220 -7.11 5.20 2.71
N SER A 221 -6.76 5.17 1.42
CA SER A 221 -5.68 6.00 0.87
C SER A 221 -5.89 7.51 1.05
N LYS A 222 -7.12 7.95 1.36
CA LYS A 222 -7.49 9.35 1.63
C LYS A 222 -7.49 9.69 3.13
N LYS A 223 -7.23 8.72 4.02
CA LYS A 223 -7.28 8.91 5.47
C LYS A 223 -6.14 9.79 5.96
N LYS A 224 -6.49 10.72 6.85
CA LYS A 224 -5.57 11.69 7.45
C LYS A 224 -5.62 11.57 8.96
N VAL A 225 -4.48 11.71 9.60
CA VAL A 225 -4.34 11.77 11.05
C VAL A 225 -4.05 13.21 11.46
N ILE A 226 -4.81 13.73 12.42
CA ILE A 226 -4.72 15.12 12.87
C ILE A 226 -4.06 15.15 14.24
N PHE A 227 -2.91 15.83 14.32
CA PHE A 227 -2.18 16.11 15.53
C PHE A 227 -2.60 17.49 16.05
N LYS A 228 -3.11 17.56 17.28
CA LYS A 228 -3.54 18.79 17.98
C LYS A 228 -2.61 19.07 19.14
N PRO A 229 -2.21 20.32 19.39
CA PRO A 229 -1.52 20.68 20.62
C PRO A 229 -2.37 20.33 21.86
N LYS A 230 -1.70 19.83 22.91
CA LYS A 230 -2.33 19.56 24.21
C LYS A 230 -2.64 20.82 24.97
#